data_bc55852343c0f65749efcf84e0d60521
#
_entry.id   bc55852343c0f65749efcf84e0d60521
#
_cell.length_a   1.000
_cell.length_b   1.000
_cell.length_c   1.000
_cell.angle_alpha   90.00
_cell.angle_beta   90.00
_cell.angle_gamma   90.00
#
_symmetry.space_group_name_H-M   'P 1'
#
loop_
_entity.id
_entity.type
_entity.pdbx_description
1 polymer ?
#
loop_
_entity_poly.entity_id
_entity_poly.type
_entity_poly.pdbx_seq_one_letter_code
_entity_poly.pdbx_strand_id
1 'polypeptide(L)'
;MLFRSQGRFATGAPEAAVEALIAATGDRAVSGLGVASFGPLVVDPASQDRGLMLATPKPGWTGFNLAKTLAERLNTPFVVDTDVNAAAVAEARLGAGRGARAVAYVTVGSGIGGGLCVDGQTLKGALHPEIGHLFVQRLSGDAQVSACPFHADCVEGLAAGPAVQVRLAGRRLEEVDAVRAVVTDYLGQMIAGLVFAWAPDRIVMGGGVMSTSGLIAEVDRKSTRLNSSHRSISYAVFCLK
;
A
#
# COMPACT_ATOMS: atom_id res chain seq x y z
N MET A 1 10.28 21.84 21.16
CA MET A 1 9.56 20.73 21.79
C MET A 1 8.55 20.21 20.78
N LEU A 2 8.77 19.05 20.17
CA LEU A 2 7.82 18.48 19.21
C LEU A 2 6.70 17.76 19.99
N PHE A 3 5.51 18.33 19.99
CA PHE A 3 4.32 17.67 20.54
C PHE A 3 3.90 16.55 19.58
N ARG A 4 3.92 15.30 20.03
CA ARG A 4 3.32 14.16 19.32
C ARG A 4 2.07 13.76 20.08
N SER A 5 0.89 14.06 19.53
CA SER A 5 -0.35 13.41 19.92
C SER A 5 -0.74 12.40 18.82
N GLN A 6 -1.19 11.21 19.23
CA GLN A 6 -1.69 10.19 18.31
C GLN A 6 -3.14 9.91 18.63
N GLY A 7 -3.98 9.82 17.60
CA GLY A 7 -5.37 9.40 17.69
C GLY A 7 -5.68 8.35 16.64
N ARG A 8 -6.63 7.46 16.92
CA ARG A 8 -7.18 6.51 15.91
C ARG A 8 -8.66 6.85 15.73
N PHE A 9 -9.04 6.99 14.47
CA PHE A 9 -10.40 7.30 14.05
C PHE A 9 -10.89 6.26 13.07
N ALA A 10 -12.16 5.88 13.15
CA ALA A 10 -12.74 5.00 12.14
C ALA A 10 -12.84 5.73 10.80
N THR A 11 -12.48 5.06 9.73
CA THR A 11 -12.75 5.55 8.37
C THR A 11 -14.22 5.30 8.04
N GLY A 12 -15.08 6.19 8.51
CA GLY A 12 -16.53 6.18 8.25
C GLY A 12 -16.89 7.04 7.03
N ALA A 13 -18.03 7.74 7.13
CA ALA A 13 -18.39 8.75 6.15
C ALA A 13 -17.34 9.88 6.13
N PRO A 14 -17.07 10.49 4.97
CA PRO A 14 -16.01 11.50 4.82
C PRO A 14 -16.17 12.69 5.75
N GLU A 15 -17.40 13.19 5.92
CA GLU A 15 -17.70 14.33 6.77
C GLU A 15 -17.42 14.01 8.25
N ALA A 16 -17.79 12.82 8.71
CA ALA A 16 -17.50 12.38 10.08
C ALA A 16 -15.99 12.25 10.31
N ALA A 17 -15.23 11.79 9.31
CA ALA A 17 -13.78 11.75 9.40
C ALA A 17 -13.16 13.15 9.48
N VAL A 18 -13.66 14.12 8.72
CA VAL A 18 -13.23 15.53 8.80
C VAL A 18 -13.48 16.09 10.18
N GLU A 19 -14.69 15.94 10.74
CA GLU A 19 -15.02 16.47 12.07
C GLU A 19 -14.13 15.84 13.15
N ALA A 20 -13.91 14.54 13.11
CA ALA A 20 -13.05 13.85 14.06
C ALA A 20 -11.59 14.33 13.98
N LEU A 21 -11.07 14.56 12.77
CA LEU A 21 -9.71 15.05 12.56
C LEU A 21 -9.55 16.50 13.02
N ILE A 22 -10.53 17.38 12.74
CA ILE A 22 -10.52 18.76 13.22
C ILE A 22 -10.60 18.80 14.74
N ALA A 23 -11.51 18.04 15.34
CA ALA A 23 -11.61 17.96 16.79
C ALA A 23 -10.29 17.52 17.46
N ALA A 24 -9.53 16.62 16.80
CA ALA A 24 -8.23 16.18 17.30
C ALA A 24 -7.15 17.26 17.29
N THR A 25 -7.29 18.33 16.51
CA THR A 25 -6.36 19.46 16.54
C THR A 25 -6.57 20.34 17.78
N GLY A 26 -7.79 20.39 18.32
CA GLY A 26 -8.20 21.28 19.42
C GLY A 26 -7.94 22.75 19.03
N ASP A 27 -7.55 23.56 20.00
CA ASP A 27 -7.24 24.99 19.80
C ASP A 27 -5.83 25.27 19.23
N ARG A 28 -5.17 24.24 18.72
CA ARG A 28 -3.79 24.38 18.22
C ARG A 28 -3.78 24.96 16.81
N ALA A 29 -2.93 25.97 16.58
CA ALA A 29 -2.65 26.44 15.24
C ALA A 29 -1.89 25.35 14.45
N VAL A 30 -2.40 25.02 13.26
CA VAL A 30 -1.80 24.05 12.34
C VAL A 30 -1.08 24.82 11.24
N SER A 31 0.25 24.70 11.16
CA SER A 31 1.06 25.43 10.17
C SER A 31 1.21 24.69 8.82
N GLY A 32 0.83 23.44 8.77
CA GLY A 32 0.88 22.63 7.55
C GLY A 32 0.21 21.28 7.76
N LEU A 33 -0.37 20.72 6.70
CA LEU A 33 -1.10 19.47 6.69
C LEU A 33 -0.47 18.49 5.71
N GLY A 34 -0.12 17.31 6.18
CA GLY A 34 0.27 16.18 5.36
C GLY A 34 -0.82 15.12 5.40
N VAL A 35 -1.38 14.75 4.26
CA VAL A 35 -2.39 13.71 4.16
C VAL A 35 -1.86 12.53 3.35
N ALA A 36 -1.84 11.36 3.97
CA ALA A 36 -1.59 10.09 3.33
C ALA A 36 -2.91 9.31 3.31
N SER A 37 -3.47 9.09 2.13
CA SER A 37 -4.81 8.51 1.97
C SER A 37 -4.77 7.24 1.14
N PHE A 38 -5.75 6.38 1.37
CA PHE A 38 -6.06 5.33 0.41
C PHE A 38 -6.47 5.96 -0.95
N GLY A 39 -6.36 5.19 -2.02
CA GLY A 39 -6.69 5.62 -3.38
C GLY A 39 -7.96 4.96 -3.95
N PRO A 40 -8.15 5.16 -5.27
CA PRO A 40 -7.35 6.03 -6.12
C PRO A 40 -7.67 7.51 -5.92
N LEU A 41 -6.64 8.37 -5.95
CA LEU A 41 -6.80 9.82 -5.79
C LEU A 41 -5.87 10.60 -6.72
N VAL A 42 -6.21 11.86 -6.98
CA VAL A 42 -5.38 12.77 -7.78
C VAL A 42 -4.20 13.24 -6.94
N VAL A 43 -2.99 12.81 -7.29
CA VAL A 43 -1.75 13.15 -6.57
C VAL A 43 -0.87 14.19 -7.27
N ASP A 44 -1.20 14.57 -8.48
CA ASP A 44 -0.46 15.57 -9.25
C ASP A 44 -0.50 16.93 -8.53
N PRO A 45 0.65 17.48 -8.10
CA PRO A 45 0.69 18.77 -7.41
C PRO A 45 0.26 19.96 -8.27
N ALA A 46 0.30 19.83 -9.59
CA ALA A 46 -0.13 20.87 -10.52
C ALA A 46 -1.65 20.86 -10.80
N SER A 47 -2.33 19.76 -10.44
CA SER A 47 -3.77 19.63 -10.65
C SER A 47 -4.57 20.48 -9.67
N GLN A 48 -5.60 21.14 -10.18
CA GLN A 48 -6.62 21.83 -9.35
C GLN A 48 -7.44 20.84 -8.51
N ASP A 49 -7.55 19.59 -8.98
CA ASP A 49 -8.24 18.49 -8.32
C ASP A 49 -7.33 17.69 -7.37
N ARG A 50 -6.13 18.19 -7.06
CA ARG A 50 -5.20 17.50 -6.16
C ARG A 50 -5.87 17.10 -4.84
N GLY A 51 -5.84 15.82 -4.52
CA GLY A 51 -6.47 15.22 -3.35
C GLY A 51 -7.89 14.72 -3.58
N LEU A 52 -8.46 14.90 -4.78
CA LEU A 52 -9.78 14.39 -5.13
C LEU A 52 -9.75 12.86 -5.19
N MET A 53 -10.64 12.22 -4.44
CA MET A 53 -10.83 10.78 -4.47
C MET A 53 -11.56 10.38 -5.75
N LEU A 54 -10.97 9.48 -6.52
CA LEU A 54 -11.58 8.91 -7.72
C LEU A 54 -12.55 7.78 -7.35
N ALA A 55 -12.98 6.97 -8.33
CA ALA A 55 -13.91 5.88 -8.10
C ALA A 55 -13.34 4.88 -7.09
N THR A 56 -14.00 4.74 -5.96
CA THR A 56 -13.60 3.84 -4.86
C THR A 56 -14.82 3.06 -4.35
N PRO A 57 -14.65 1.80 -3.91
CA PRO A 57 -15.74 1.04 -3.31
C PRO A 57 -16.17 1.54 -1.92
N LYS A 58 -15.45 2.51 -1.33
CA LYS A 58 -15.82 3.07 -0.02
C LYS A 58 -16.98 4.05 -0.16
N PRO A 59 -18.12 3.81 0.53
CA PRO A 59 -19.30 4.66 0.39
C PRO A 59 -19.03 6.11 0.75
N GLY A 60 -19.48 7.03 -0.10
CA GLY A 60 -19.39 8.50 0.09
C GLY A 60 -18.02 9.10 -0.24
N TRP A 61 -16.97 8.30 -0.48
CA TRP A 61 -15.63 8.84 -0.72
C TRP A 61 -15.36 9.25 -2.17
N THR A 62 -16.04 8.65 -3.14
CA THR A 62 -15.89 9.06 -4.56
C THR A 62 -16.28 10.52 -4.74
N GLY A 63 -15.39 11.32 -5.32
CA GLY A 63 -15.59 12.77 -5.52
C GLY A 63 -15.32 13.63 -4.30
N PHE A 64 -14.95 13.05 -3.15
CA PHE A 64 -14.60 13.81 -1.94
C PHE A 64 -13.10 14.16 -1.93
N ASN A 65 -12.76 15.34 -1.41
CA ASN A 65 -11.36 15.78 -1.28
C ASN A 65 -11.02 16.07 0.20
N LEU A 66 -10.61 15.03 0.91
CA LEU A 66 -10.28 15.13 2.34
C LEU A 66 -9.21 16.18 2.63
N ALA A 67 -8.12 16.17 1.84
CA ALA A 67 -6.98 17.05 2.08
C ALA A 67 -7.35 18.53 1.90
N LYS A 68 -8.08 18.84 0.84
CA LYS A 68 -8.55 20.21 0.55
C LYS A 68 -9.56 20.66 1.61
N THR A 69 -10.54 19.83 1.96
CA THR A 69 -11.55 20.15 2.99
C THR A 69 -10.90 20.44 4.34
N LEU A 70 -9.93 19.62 4.77
CA LEU A 70 -9.19 19.87 6.02
C LEU A 70 -8.35 21.15 5.94
N ALA A 71 -7.67 21.37 4.82
CA ALA A 71 -6.82 22.54 4.63
C ALA A 71 -7.64 23.85 4.68
N GLU A 72 -8.80 23.88 4.03
CA GLU A 72 -9.73 25.03 4.07
C GLU A 72 -10.27 25.27 5.49
N ARG A 73 -10.68 24.21 6.19
CA ARG A 73 -11.21 24.30 7.55
C ARG A 73 -10.17 24.74 8.58
N LEU A 74 -8.91 24.35 8.39
CA LEU A 74 -7.78 24.67 9.28
C LEU A 74 -7.00 25.91 8.80
N ASN A 75 -7.38 26.50 7.70
CA ASN A 75 -6.70 27.63 7.04
C ASN A 75 -5.18 27.40 6.93
N THR A 76 -4.79 26.25 6.36
CA THR A 76 -3.38 25.82 6.33
C THR A 76 -3.01 25.20 4.96
N PRO A 77 -1.77 25.34 4.49
CA PRO A 77 -1.30 24.66 3.29
C PRO A 77 -1.27 23.15 3.49
N PHE A 78 -1.44 22.38 2.39
CA PHE A 78 -1.41 20.94 2.47
C PHE A 78 -0.55 20.29 1.38
N VAL A 79 -0.08 19.09 1.68
CA VAL A 79 0.45 18.11 0.74
C VAL A 79 -0.36 16.82 0.86
N VAL A 80 -0.54 16.13 -0.26
CA VAL A 80 -1.28 14.86 -0.29
C VAL A 80 -0.54 13.86 -1.15
N ASP A 81 -0.54 12.60 -0.70
CA ASP A 81 -0.08 11.45 -1.47
C ASP A 81 -0.87 10.20 -1.02
N THR A 82 -0.62 9.06 -1.65
CA THR A 82 -1.16 7.79 -1.16
C THR A 82 -0.49 7.36 0.14
N ASP A 83 -1.18 6.56 0.93
CA ASP A 83 -0.65 5.97 2.16
C ASP A 83 0.61 5.13 1.90
N VAL A 84 0.63 4.38 0.79
CA VAL A 84 1.77 3.55 0.38
C VAL A 84 2.95 4.38 -0.14
N ASN A 85 2.71 5.50 -0.83
CA ASN A 85 3.76 6.44 -1.22
C ASN A 85 4.38 7.12 0.01
N ALA A 86 3.55 7.57 0.94
CA ALA A 86 4.03 8.14 2.20
C ALA A 86 4.83 7.13 3.02
N ALA A 87 4.40 5.85 3.04
CA ALA A 87 5.16 4.77 3.67
C ALA A 87 6.50 4.52 2.97
N ALA A 88 6.56 4.53 1.63
CA ALA A 88 7.81 4.38 0.90
C ALA A 88 8.82 5.49 1.24
N VAL A 89 8.37 6.74 1.34
CA VAL A 89 9.22 7.87 1.79
C VAL A 89 9.66 7.71 3.23
N ALA A 90 8.76 7.27 4.13
CA ALA A 90 9.09 7.05 5.53
C ALA A 90 10.14 5.93 5.68
N GLU A 91 9.99 4.84 4.95
CA GLU A 91 10.96 3.75 4.94
C GLU A 91 12.32 4.17 4.37
N ALA A 92 12.33 4.95 3.28
CA ALA A 92 13.56 5.46 2.70
C ALA A 92 14.32 6.41 3.65
N ARG A 93 13.61 7.20 4.45
CA ARG A 93 14.22 8.20 5.33
C ARG A 93 14.51 7.67 6.74
N LEU A 94 13.64 6.88 7.30
CA LEU A 94 13.62 6.54 8.73
C LEU A 94 13.66 5.03 9.01
N GLY A 95 13.27 4.20 8.04
CA GLY A 95 13.06 2.77 8.22
C GLY A 95 14.12 1.89 7.56
N ALA A 96 13.68 0.72 7.12
CA ALA A 96 14.52 -0.32 6.53
C ALA A 96 15.15 0.09 5.19
N GLY A 97 14.58 1.11 4.51
CA GLY A 97 15.07 1.66 3.25
C GLY A 97 16.22 2.66 3.39
N ARG A 98 16.67 3.02 4.61
CA ARG A 98 17.73 4.02 4.79
C ARG A 98 19.01 3.66 4.05
N GLY A 99 19.55 4.65 3.34
CA GLY A 99 20.76 4.51 2.54
C GLY A 99 20.56 3.87 1.17
N ALA A 100 19.37 3.40 0.83
CA ALA A 100 19.01 2.98 -0.51
C ALA A 100 18.49 4.17 -1.32
N ARG A 101 18.77 4.17 -2.62
CA ARG A 101 18.33 5.20 -3.55
C ARG A 101 16.88 5.00 -3.98
N ALA A 102 16.51 3.75 -4.29
CA ALA A 102 15.18 3.35 -4.74
C ALA A 102 14.55 2.38 -3.74
N VAL A 103 13.51 2.82 -3.04
CA VAL A 103 12.81 2.04 -2.01
C VAL A 103 11.35 1.84 -2.42
N ALA A 104 10.94 0.59 -2.63
CA ALA A 104 9.56 0.22 -2.81
C ALA A 104 8.94 -0.17 -1.46
N TYR A 105 7.73 0.31 -1.20
CA TYR A 105 6.90 -0.18 -0.11
C TYR A 105 5.69 -0.91 -0.67
N VAL A 106 5.39 -2.08 -0.12
CA VAL A 106 4.23 -2.90 -0.51
C VAL A 106 3.44 -3.25 0.74
N THR A 107 2.16 -2.93 0.75
CA THR A 107 1.24 -3.39 1.81
C THR A 107 0.36 -4.52 1.32
N VAL A 108 0.19 -5.56 2.14
CA VAL A 108 -0.76 -6.67 1.90
C VAL A 108 -1.68 -6.77 3.11
N GLY A 109 -2.87 -6.20 2.96
CA GLY A 109 -3.88 -6.12 4.01
C GLY A 109 -5.26 -6.43 3.46
N SER A 110 -6.25 -5.56 3.67
CA SER A 110 -7.58 -5.65 3.03
C SER A 110 -7.51 -5.54 1.50
N GLY A 111 -6.49 -4.86 0.99
CA GLY A 111 -6.09 -4.82 -0.42
C GLY A 111 -4.58 -4.97 -0.54
N ILE A 112 -4.06 -4.78 -1.74
CA ILE A 112 -2.62 -4.72 -2.02
C ILE A 112 -2.31 -3.37 -2.68
N GLY A 113 -1.46 -2.59 -2.05
CA GLY A 113 -0.98 -1.33 -2.58
C GLY A 113 0.53 -1.24 -2.56
N GLY A 114 1.10 -0.33 -3.36
CA GLY A 114 2.52 -0.08 -3.29
C GLY A 114 2.94 1.27 -3.83
N GLY A 115 4.03 1.77 -3.27
CA GLY A 115 4.67 3.02 -3.66
C GLY A 115 6.16 2.83 -3.87
N LEU A 116 6.73 3.67 -4.72
CA LEU A 116 8.16 3.70 -4.98
C LEU A 116 8.70 5.10 -4.67
N CYS A 117 9.72 5.16 -3.84
CA CYS A 117 10.49 6.37 -3.54
C CYS A 117 11.87 6.26 -4.18
N VAL A 118 12.20 7.16 -5.09
CA VAL A 118 13.52 7.27 -5.73
C VAL A 118 14.09 8.64 -5.41
N ASP A 119 15.30 8.67 -4.85
CA ASP A 119 15.97 9.92 -4.44
C ASP A 119 15.08 10.82 -3.56
N GLY A 120 14.25 10.21 -2.70
CA GLY A 120 13.35 10.92 -1.80
C GLY A 120 12.04 11.43 -2.43
N GLN A 121 11.79 11.13 -3.70
CA GLN A 121 10.58 11.49 -4.44
C GLN A 121 9.75 10.25 -4.76
N THR A 122 8.43 10.37 -4.64
CA THR A 122 7.51 9.28 -4.96
C THR A 122 7.25 9.18 -6.46
N LEU A 123 7.18 7.95 -6.97
CA LEU A 123 6.79 7.70 -8.36
C LEU A 123 5.30 8.03 -8.54
N LYS A 124 5.05 8.94 -9.43
CA LYS A 124 3.70 9.31 -9.87
C LYS A 124 3.75 9.91 -11.28
N GLY A 125 2.69 9.73 -12.01
CA GLY A 125 2.47 10.30 -13.32
C GLY A 125 1.08 10.92 -13.38
N ALA A 126 0.26 10.53 -14.34
CA ALA A 126 -1.15 10.89 -14.37
C ALA A 126 -1.90 10.44 -13.11
N LEU A 127 -1.50 9.27 -12.57
CA LEU A 127 -1.95 8.72 -11.29
C LEU A 127 -0.76 8.10 -10.55
N HIS A 128 -1.02 7.54 -9.39
CA HIS A 128 -0.08 6.71 -8.62
C HIS A 128 -0.13 5.24 -9.09
N PRO A 129 0.90 4.43 -8.79
CA PRO A 129 0.89 3.01 -9.11
C PRO A 129 -0.25 2.25 -8.40
N GLU A 130 -0.85 1.30 -9.10
CA GLU A 130 -1.89 0.40 -8.61
C GLU A 130 -1.41 -1.05 -8.73
N ILE A 131 -0.33 -1.38 -8.04
CA ILE A 131 0.37 -2.67 -8.16
C ILE A 131 -0.46 -3.88 -7.72
N GLY A 132 -1.47 -3.68 -6.87
CA GLY A 132 -2.39 -4.74 -6.47
C GLY A 132 -3.19 -5.31 -7.62
N HIS A 133 -3.34 -4.51 -8.69
CA HIS A 133 -4.05 -4.93 -9.90
C HIS A 133 -3.15 -5.50 -11.00
N LEU A 134 -1.86 -5.73 -10.71
CA LEU A 134 -1.00 -6.50 -11.61
C LEU A 134 -1.57 -7.90 -11.80
N PHE A 135 -1.64 -8.33 -13.07
CA PHE A 135 -2.02 -9.70 -13.40
C PHE A 135 -0.90 -10.65 -13.04
N VAL A 136 -1.27 -11.79 -12.48
CA VAL A 136 -0.37 -12.88 -12.15
C VAL A 136 -0.83 -14.16 -12.86
N GLN A 137 0.09 -15.06 -13.10
CA GLN A 137 -0.24 -16.36 -13.66
C GLN A 137 -0.96 -17.18 -12.58
N ARG A 138 -2.24 -17.53 -12.84
CA ARG A 138 -3.01 -18.37 -11.95
C ARG A 138 -2.36 -19.74 -11.80
N LEU A 139 -2.26 -20.21 -10.57
CA LEU A 139 -1.74 -21.55 -10.29
C LEU A 139 -2.66 -22.62 -10.84
N SER A 140 -2.07 -23.69 -11.38
CA SER A 140 -2.82 -24.84 -11.88
C SER A 140 -3.68 -25.44 -10.77
N GLY A 141 -4.97 -25.60 -11.04
CA GLY A 141 -5.95 -26.12 -10.08
C GLY A 141 -6.49 -25.09 -9.08
N ASP A 142 -6.03 -23.86 -9.09
CA ASP A 142 -6.62 -22.80 -8.26
C ASP A 142 -7.90 -22.25 -8.88
N ALA A 143 -9.05 -22.76 -8.43
CA ALA A 143 -10.38 -22.39 -8.90
C ALA A 143 -11.04 -21.28 -8.04
N GLN A 144 -10.32 -20.67 -7.08
CA GLN A 144 -10.91 -19.64 -6.24
C GLN A 144 -11.32 -18.42 -7.06
N VAL A 145 -12.55 -17.95 -6.82
CA VAL A 145 -13.02 -16.69 -7.40
C VAL A 145 -12.21 -15.52 -6.83
N SER A 146 -11.82 -14.61 -7.71
CA SER A 146 -11.12 -13.40 -7.31
C SER A 146 -11.95 -12.57 -6.33
N ALA A 147 -11.31 -12.05 -5.29
CA ALA A 147 -11.92 -11.08 -4.38
C ALA A 147 -11.94 -9.65 -4.95
N CYS A 148 -11.22 -9.39 -6.04
CA CYS A 148 -11.24 -8.11 -6.73
C CYS A 148 -12.50 -7.98 -7.60
N PRO A 149 -13.28 -6.89 -7.46
CA PRO A 149 -14.48 -6.71 -8.27
C PRO A 149 -14.21 -6.38 -9.74
N PHE A 150 -12.98 -6.04 -10.10
CA PHE A 150 -12.60 -5.57 -11.44
C PHE A 150 -11.84 -6.61 -12.25
N HIS A 151 -11.05 -7.49 -11.61
CA HIS A 151 -10.10 -8.38 -12.29
C HIS A 151 -10.18 -9.80 -11.76
N ALA A 152 -10.23 -10.76 -12.68
CA ALA A 152 -10.27 -12.20 -12.31
C ALA A 152 -8.92 -12.71 -11.75
N ASP A 153 -7.80 -12.19 -12.27
CA ASP A 153 -6.46 -12.74 -12.05
C ASP A 153 -5.43 -11.69 -11.58
N CYS A 154 -5.87 -10.60 -10.93
CA CYS A 154 -4.94 -9.68 -10.30
C CYS A 154 -4.47 -10.21 -8.94
N VAL A 155 -3.27 -9.81 -8.53
CA VAL A 155 -2.67 -10.30 -7.29
C VAL A 155 -3.51 -9.94 -6.05
N GLU A 156 -4.15 -8.78 -6.02
CA GLU A 156 -5.05 -8.39 -4.93
C GLU A 156 -6.21 -9.37 -4.79
N GLY A 157 -6.88 -9.67 -5.90
CA GLY A 157 -8.01 -10.59 -5.92
C GLY A 157 -7.68 -12.02 -5.50
N LEU A 158 -6.41 -12.41 -5.57
CA LEU A 158 -5.95 -13.78 -5.30
C LEU A 158 -5.18 -13.92 -3.98
N ALA A 159 -4.56 -12.87 -3.46
CA ALA A 159 -3.65 -12.93 -2.32
C ALA A 159 -3.83 -11.83 -1.26
N ALA A 160 -4.75 -10.87 -1.43
CA ALA A 160 -5.10 -9.94 -0.36
C ALA A 160 -5.90 -10.62 0.76
N GLY A 161 -6.04 -9.94 1.89
CA GLY A 161 -6.71 -10.47 3.09
C GLY A 161 -8.06 -11.15 2.84
N PRO A 162 -9.01 -10.55 2.08
CA PRO A 162 -10.28 -11.19 1.76
C PRO A 162 -10.12 -12.52 1.01
N ALA A 163 -9.24 -12.58 0.01
CA ALA A 163 -8.96 -13.81 -0.73
C ALA A 163 -8.32 -14.89 0.18
N VAL A 164 -7.40 -14.47 1.04
CA VAL A 164 -6.75 -15.36 2.02
C VAL A 164 -7.76 -15.90 3.02
N GLN A 165 -8.65 -15.06 3.54
CA GLN A 165 -9.67 -15.47 4.51
C GLN A 165 -10.64 -16.52 3.92
N VAL A 166 -11.07 -16.36 2.67
CA VAL A 166 -11.89 -17.36 1.98
C VAL A 166 -11.17 -18.71 1.91
N ARG A 167 -9.88 -18.73 1.57
CA ARG A 167 -9.06 -19.95 1.52
C ARG A 167 -8.89 -20.61 2.89
N LEU A 168 -8.77 -19.79 3.93
CA LEU A 168 -8.51 -20.27 5.29
C LEU A 168 -9.74 -20.86 5.98
N ALA A 169 -10.95 -20.48 5.57
CA ALA A 169 -12.21 -20.92 6.18
C ALA A 169 -12.20 -20.79 7.71
N GLY A 170 -11.75 -19.63 8.22
CA GLY A 170 -11.69 -19.32 9.65
C GLY A 170 -10.41 -19.77 10.38
N ARG A 171 -9.49 -20.46 9.71
CA ARG A 171 -8.18 -20.85 10.27
C ARG A 171 -7.16 -19.70 10.12
N ARG A 172 -6.01 -19.86 10.73
CA ARG A 172 -4.90 -18.92 10.60
C ARG A 172 -3.97 -19.35 9.45
N LEU A 173 -3.29 -18.37 8.83
CA LEU A 173 -2.40 -18.66 7.69
C LEU A 173 -1.18 -19.52 8.09
N GLU A 174 -0.74 -19.43 9.33
CA GLU A 174 0.31 -20.26 9.89
C GLU A 174 -0.06 -21.74 10.02
N GLU A 175 -1.36 -22.05 10.01
CA GLU A 175 -1.90 -23.40 10.24
C GLU A 175 -2.23 -24.14 8.94
N VAL A 176 -2.12 -23.47 7.78
CA VAL A 176 -2.57 -24.03 6.50
C VAL A 176 -1.50 -23.87 5.43
N ASP A 177 -0.54 -24.79 5.41
CA ASP A 177 0.60 -24.77 4.50
C ASP A 177 0.20 -24.64 3.02
N ALA A 178 -0.87 -25.30 2.60
CA ALA A 178 -1.36 -25.23 1.22
C ALA A 178 -1.80 -23.81 0.84
N VAL A 179 -2.52 -23.11 1.72
CA VAL A 179 -2.93 -21.71 1.49
C VAL A 179 -1.71 -20.79 1.53
N ARG A 180 -0.83 -21.03 2.47
CA ARG A 180 0.42 -20.28 2.60
C ARG A 180 1.27 -20.38 1.33
N ALA A 181 1.40 -21.58 0.75
CA ALA A 181 2.13 -21.79 -0.50
C ALA A 181 1.52 -21.02 -1.68
N VAL A 182 0.18 -21.01 -1.79
CA VAL A 182 -0.55 -20.26 -2.83
C VAL A 182 -0.32 -18.75 -2.68
N VAL A 183 -0.46 -18.21 -1.47
CA VAL A 183 -0.24 -16.78 -1.18
C VAL A 183 1.22 -16.40 -1.47
N THR A 184 2.18 -17.22 -1.04
CA THR A 184 3.60 -17.04 -1.32
C THR A 184 3.88 -16.99 -2.81
N ASP A 185 3.24 -17.85 -3.60
CA ASP A 185 3.45 -17.90 -5.05
C ASP A 185 2.96 -16.61 -5.72
N TYR A 186 1.73 -16.20 -5.47
CA TYR A 186 1.17 -14.98 -6.10
C TYR A 186 1.90 -13.72 -5.67
N LEU A 187 2.25 -13.58 -4.39
CA LEU A 187 3.05 -12.45 -3.93
C LEU A 187 4.47 -12.49 -4.52
N GLY A 188 5.06 -13.68 -4.65
CA GLY A 188 6.36 -13.85 -5.28
C GLY A 188 6.38 -13.43 -6.76
N GLN A 189 5.32 -13.74 -7.51
CA GLN A 189 5.16 -13.26 -8.90
C GLN A 189 5.07 -11.74 -8.96
N MET A 190 4.27 -11.13 -8.08
CA MET A 190 4.17 -9.66 -8.02
C MET A 190 5.52 -9.03 -7.70
N ILE A 191 6.22 -9.50 -6.67
CA ILE A 191 7.53 -8.95 -6.27
C ILE A 191 8.55 -9.11 -7.42
N ALA A 192 8.56 -10.25 -8.11
CA ALA A 192 9.40 -10.43 -9.30
C ALA A 192 9.08 -9.39 -10.38
N GLY A 193 7.80 -9.15 -10.66
CA GLY A 193 7.37 -8.11 -11.60
C GLY A 193 7.81 -6.71 -11.18
N LEU A 194 7.73 -6.37 -9.89
CA LEU A 194 8.19 -5.07 -9.37
C LEU A 194 9.71 -4.91 -9.50
N VAL A 195 10.47 -5.98 -9.27
CA VAL A 195 11.93 -5.96 -9.47
C VAL A 195 12.26 -5.67 -10.93
N PHE A 196 11.57 -6.30 -11.87
CA PHE A 196 11.79 -6.04 -13.31
C PHE A 196 11.35 -4.63 -13.74
N ALA A 197 10.22 -4.14 -13.22
CA ALA A 197 9.65 -2.87 -13.67
C ALA A 197 10.27 -1.64 -12.97
N TRP A 198 10.60 -1.75 -11.68
CA TRP A 198 11.03 -0.63 -10.85
C TRP A 198 12.52 -0.66 -10.49
N ALA A 199 13.17 -1.81 -10.63
CA ALA A 199 14.57 -2.03 -10.24
C ALA A 199 14.91 -1.43 -8.85
N PRO A 200 14.13 -1.70 -7.78
CA PRO A 200 14.36 -1.08 -6.49
C PRO A 200 15.61 -1.67 -5.82
N ASP A 201 16.33 -0.85 -5.05
CA ASP A 201 17.42 -1.35 -4.19
C ASP A 201 16.86 -2.14 -3.00
N ARG A 202 15.65 -1.76 -2.53
CA ARG A 202 14.96 -2.41 -1.40
C ARG A 202 13.46 -2.43 -1.61
N ILE A 203 12.86 -3.55 -1.19
CA ILE A 203 11.41 -3.71 -1.08
C ILE A 203 11.08 -3.91 0.39
N VAL A 204 10.25 -3.06 0.95
CA VAL A 204 9.73 -3.18 2.30
C VAL A 204 8.29 -3.64 2.23
N MET A 205 7.96 -4.73 2.89
CA MET A 205 6.61 -5.28 2.90
C MET A 205 5.96 -5.12 4.28
N GLY A 206 4.69 -4.71 4.27
CA GLY A 206 3.88 -4.55 5.47
C GLY A 206 2.44 -5.00 5.26
N GLY A 207 1.59 -4.70 6.24
CA GLY A 207 0.18 -5.10 6.22
C GLY A 207 -0.11 -6.40 6.97
N GLY A 208 -1.41 -6.62 7.27
CA GLY A 208 -1.83 -7.71 8.17
C GLY A 208 -1.46 -9.11 7.68
N VAL A 209 -1.50 -9.37 6.38
CA VAL A 209 -1.10 -10.67 5.82
C VAL A 209 0.40 -10.90 6.00
N MET A 210 1.21 -9.86 5.82
CA MET A 210 2.67 -9.97 5.95
C MET A 210 3.16 -10.09 7.39
N SER A 211 2.30 -9.89 8.40
CA SER A 211 2.63 -10.16 9.81
C SER A 211 2.74 -11.65 10.13
N THR A 212 2.31 -12.53 9.20
CA THR A 212 2.45 -13.99 9.32
C THR A 212 3.93 -14.37 9.38
N SER A 213 4.29 -15.11 10.44
CA SER A 213 5.69 -15.48 10.69
C SER A 213 6.32 -16.25 9.53
N GLY A 214 7.49 -15.81 9.07
CA GLY A 214 8.24 -16.44 7.99
C GLY A 214 7.75 -16.20 6.58
N LEU A 215 6.54 -15.65 6.37
CA LEU A 215 5.96 -15.46 5.04
C LEU A 215 6.84 -14.59 4.13
N ILE A 216 7.43 -13.53 4.66
CA ILE A 216 8.34 -12.67 3.89
C ILE A 216 9.52 -13.42 3.32
N ALA A 217 10.18 -14.26 4.14
CA ALA A 217 11.31 -15.04 3.67
C ALA A 217 10.92 -16.05 2.59
N GLU A 218 9.69 -16.53 2.60
CA GLU A 218 9.15 -17.41 1.56
C GLU A 218 8.88 -16.64 0.26
N VAL A 219 8.25 -15.47 0.36
CA VAL A 219 8.00 -14.59 -0.79
C VAL A 219 9.31 -14.14 -1.42
N ASP A 220 10.30 -13.77 -0.62
CA ASP A 220 11.63 -13.39 -1.09
C ASP A 220 12.31 -14.55 -1.84
N ARG A 221 12.35 -15.75 -1.27
CA ARG A 221 12.90 -16.92 -1.96
C ARG A 221 12.16 -17.25 -3.25
N LYS A 222 10.83 -17.10 -3.29
CA LYS A 222 10.02 -17.36 -4.49
C LYS A 222 10.32 -16.34 -5.58
N SER A 223 10.31 -15.04 -5.25
CA SER A 223 10.61 -13.97 -6.21
C SER A 223 12.03 -14.06 -6.77
N THR A 224 13.01 -14.41 -5.92
CA THR A 224 14.40 -14.62 -6.34
C THR A 224 14.53 -15.76 -7.33
N ARG A 225 13.80 -16.87 -7.17
CA ARG A 225 13.77 -17.97 -8.15
C ARG A 225 13.16 -17.56 -9.49
N LEU A 226 12.11 -16.72 -9.46
CA LEU A 226 11.49 -16.19 -10.66
C LEU A 226 12.41 -15.17 -11.39
N ASN A 227 13.27 -14.49 -10.65
CA ASN A 227 14.26 -13.55 -11.15
C ASN A 227 15.61 -14.21 -11.51
N SER A 228 15.69 -15.50 -11.67
CA SER A 228 16.98 -16.23 -11.86
C SER A 228 17.83 -15.78 -13.05
N SER A 229 17.22 -15.13 -14.06
CA SER A 229 17.92 -14.51 -15.19
C SER A 229 18.63 -13.18 -14.85
N HIS A 230 18.34 -12.57 -13.71
CA HIS A 230 18.91 -11.31 -13.22
C HIS A 230 19.69 -11.50 -11.92
N ARG A 231 20.53 -12.53 -11.84
CA ARG A 231 21.32 -12.89 -10.65
C ARG A 231 22.22 -11.79 -10.09
N SER A 232 22.44 -10.71 -10.83
CA SER A 232 23.24 -9.56 -10.39
C SER A 232 22.43 -8.47 -9.70
N ILE A 233 21.09 -8.55 -9.66
CA ILE A 233 20.25 -7.59 -8.95
C ILE A 233 20.11 -8.06 -7.50
N SER A 234 20.84 -7.39 -6.61
CA SER A 234 20.74 -7.62 -5.17
C SER A 234 19.69 -6.66 -4.60
N TYR A 235 18.54 -7.20 -4.21
CA TYR A 235 17.53 -6.46 -3.46
C TYR A 235 17.26 -7.15 -2.14
N ALA A 236 16.81 -6.41 -1.16
CA ALA A 236 16.47 -6.94 0.15
C ALA A 236 14.99 -6.70 0.44
N VAL A 237 14.30 -7.73 0.92
CA VAL A 237 12.90 -7.65 1.35
C VAL A 237 12.86 -7.61 2.88
N PHE A 238 12.19 -6.60 3.43
CA PHE A 238 12.06 -6.37 4.87
C PHE A 238 10.59 -6.33 5.29
N CYS A 239 10.31 -6.79 6.51
CA CYS A 239 9.00 -6.64 7.14
C CYS A 239 9.01 -5.53 8.19
N LEU A 240 7.94 -4.76 8.22
CA LEU A 240 7.59 -3.91 9.35
C LEU A 240 6.84 -4.76 10.38
N LYS A 241 7.33 -4.80 11.60
CA LYS A 241 6.64 -5.36 12.75
C LYS A 241 5.72 -4.31 13.38
#